data_fc276056265bca5802ec51667e2840a8
#
_entry.id   fc276056265bca5802ec51667e2840a8
#
_cell.length_a   1.000
_cell.length_b   1.000
_cell.length_c   1.000
_cell.angle_alpha   90.00
_cell.angle_beta   90.00
_cell.angle_gamma   90.00
#
_symmetry.space_group_name_H-M   'P 1'
#
loop_
_entity.id
_entity.type
_entity.pdbx_description
1 polymer ?
#
loop_
_entity_poly.entity_id
_entity_poly.type
_entity_poly.pdbx_seq_one_letter_code
_entity_poly.pdbx_strand_id
1 'polypeptide(L)'
;SADFKVSMFELKGISKNLVDVDFNKDSKILNLSKVRPGNYIISTRNNDQYVDYLIGVMPNQINIIDEKEIQKPIINIVDKKMSIIMLEKKSKVLVSFENNMGKILFSNYFSSKELDNKVFNIENIKGISNVTIIYDYKTFENKLKT
;
A
#
# COMPACT_ATOMS: atom_id res chain seq x y z
N SER A 1 -8.68 15.21 9.15
CA SER A 1 -7.97 14.90 8.44
C SER A 1 -7.96 14.46 7.06
N ALA A 2 -7.12 14.88 6.54
CA ALA A 2 -7.02 15.05 5.24
C ALA A 2 -6.84 13.92 4.35
N ASP A 3 -6.37 12.84 4.71
CA ASP A 3 -5.95 11.80 3.80
C ASP A 3 -6.83 10.56 3.81
N PHE A 4 -8.09 10.75 3.57
CA PHE A 4 -8.95 9.59 3.38
C PHE A 4 -9.02 9.24 1.89
N LYS A 5 -8.54 8.06 1.54
CA LYS A 5 -8.54 7.56 0.15
C LYS A 5 -9.23 6.21 0.09
N VAL A 6 -9.93 5.97 -1.01
CA VAL A 6 -10.61 4.71 -1.25
C VAL A 6 -10.23 4.20 -2.64
N SER A 7 -9.90 2.93 -2.72
CA SER A 7 -9.65 2.24 -3.97
C SER A 7 -10.45 0.94 -3.98
N MET A 8 -10.94 0.54 -5.13
CA MET A 8 -11.71 -0.69 -5.27
C MET A 8 -11.13 -1.57 -6.36
N PHE A 9 -10.97 -2.84 -6.06
CA PHE A 9 -10.36 -3.81 -6.96
C PHE A 9 -11.27 -5.00 -7.17
N GLU A 10 -11.47 -5.40 -8.42
CA GLU A 10 -12.19 -6.62 -8.73
C GLU A 10 -11.25 -7.82 -8.55
N LEU A 11 -11.73 -8.83 -7.84
CA LEU A 11 -10.95 -10.04 -7.61
C LEU A 11 -11.31 -11.06 -8.68
N LYS A 12 -10.39 -11.34 -9.60
CA LYS A 12 -10.55 -12.36 -10.65
C LYS A 12 -9.38 -13.32 -10.58
N GLY A 13 -9.65 -14.53 -10.07
CA GLY A 13 -8.57 -15.50 -9.88
C GLY A 13 -7.50 -14.92 -8.96
N ILE A 14 -6.26 -14.83 -9.49
CA ILE A 14 -5.14 -14.25 -8.73
C ILE A 14 -4.88 -12.78 -9.07
N SER A 15 -5.59 -12.23 -10.07
CA SER A 15 -5.36 -10.85 -10.48
C SER A 15 -6.41 -9.91 -9.90
N LYS A 16 -6.01 -8.67 -9.66
CA LYS A 16 -6.89 -7.61 -9.18
C LYS A 16 -6.92 -6.50 -10.21
N ASN A 17 -8.11 -6.06 -10.58
CA ASN A 17 -8.29 -4.93 -11.47
C ASN A 17 -8.96 -3.78 -10.74
N LEU A 18 -8.44 -2.57 -10.95
CA LEU A 18 -9.05 -1.39 -10.37
C LEU A 18 -10.42 -1.16 -11.00
N VAL A 19 -11.42 -0.87 -10.17
CA VAL A 19 -12.79 -0.65 -10.59
C VAL A 19 -13.17 0.78 -10.25
N ASP A 20 -13.77 1.50 -11.20
CA ASP A 20 -14.26 2.85 -10.97
C ASP A 20 -15.59 2.80 -10.22
N VAL A 21 -15.68 3.53 -9.13
CA VAL A 21 -16.89 3.67 -8.35
C VAL A 21 -17.10 5.13 -7.99
N ASP A 22 -18.37 5.52 -7.84
CA ASP A 22 -18.69 6.86 -7.38
C ASP A 22 -18.42 6.97 -5.88
N PHE A 23 -17.74 8.02 -5.49
CA PHE A 23 -17.41 8.27 -4.11
C PHE A 23 -17.93 9.62 -3.65
N ASN A 24 -18.79 9.61 -2.64
CA ASN A 24 -19.31 10.84 -2.05
C ASN A 24 -18.37 11.30 -0.94
N LYS A 25 -17.59 12.34 -1.22
CA LYS A 25 -16.58 12.84 -0.30
C LYS A 25 -17.17 13.38 1.02
N ASP A 26 -18.36 13.96 0.93
CA ASP A 26 -18.95 14.60 2.12
C ASP A 26 -19.41 13.59 3.16
N SER A 27 -19.95 12.46 2.73
CA SER A 27 -20.48 11.44 3.62
C SER A 27 -19.69 10.13 3.60
N LYS A 28 -18.64 10.04 2.78
CA LYS A 28 -17.85 8.83 2.63
C LYS A 28 -18.69 7.60 2.26
N ILE A 29 -19.69 7.82 1.42
CA ILE A 29 -20.55 6.77 0.92
C ILE A 29 -20.10 6.40 -0.49
N LEU A 30 -19.92 5.10 -0.73
CA LEU A 30 -19.61 4.58 -2.05
C LEU A 30 -20.89 4.16 -2.74
N ASN A 31 -21.05 4.57 -4.01
CA ASN A 31 -22.18 4.13 -4.81
C ASN A 31 -21.74 2.92 -5.65
N LEU A 32 -22.26 1.76 -5.33
CA LEU A 32 -21.93 0.52 -5.99
C LEU A 32 -23.02 0.03 -6.95
N SER A 33 -24.00 0.89 -7.26
CA SER A 33 -25.14 0.50 -8.07
C SER A 33 -24.79 0.04 -9.49
N LYS A 34 -23.66 0.51 -10.02
CA LYS A 34 -23.20 0.14 -11.36
C LYS A 34 -22.14 -0.95 -11.37
N VAL A 35 -21.83 -1.49 -10.22
CA VAL A 35 -20.81 -2.52 -10.09
C VAL A 35 -21.44 -3.89 -10.35
N ARG A 36 -20.81 -4.69 -11.20
CA ARG A 36 -21.33 -6.02 -11.52
C ARG A 36 -21.22 -6.94 -10.30
N PRO A 37 -22.13 -7.90 -10.16
CA PRO A 37 -22.02 -8.89 -9.09
C PRO A 37 -20.67 -9.59 -9.11
N GLY A 38 -20.10 -9.83 -7.93
CA GLY A 38 -18.81 -10.47 -7.80
C GLY A 38 -18.15 -10.14 -6.47
N ASN A 39 -16.91 -10.58 -6.33
CA ASN A 39 -16.12 -10.31 -5.15
C ASN A 39 -15.11 -9.20 -5.43
N TYR A 40 -14.99 -8.28 -4.49
CA TYR A 40 -14.15 -7.11 -4.64
C TYR A 40 -13.40 -6.84 -3.35
N ILE A 41 -12.28 -6.14 -3.47
CA ILE A 41 -11.57 -5.60 -2.32
C ILE A 41 -11.71 -4.09 -2.36
N ILE A 42 -12.22 -3.52 -1.27
CA ILE A 42 -12.20 -2.07 -1.06
C ILE A 42 -11.05 -1.78 -0.10
N SER A 43 -10.09 -1.01 -0.57
CA SER A 43 -8.97 -0.60 0.24
C SER A 43 -9.18 0.85 0.67
N THR A 44 -9.17 1.09 1.97
CA THR A 44 -9.29 2.44 2.51
C THR A 44 -7.98 2.84 3.16
N ARG A 45 -7.64 4.11 3.02
CA ARG A 45 -6.47 4.68 3.67
C ARG A 45 -6.91 5.89 4.49
N ASN A 46 -6.53 5.88 5.75
CA ASN A 46 -6.72 7.03 6.63
C ASN A 46 -5.37 7.34 7.29
N ASN A 47 -4.77 8.45 6.90
CA ASN A 47 -3.39 8.78 7.26
C ASN A 47 -2.45 7.68 6.74
N ASP A 48 -1.70 7.01 7.60
CA ASP A 48 -0.75 5.98 7.20
C ASP A 48 -1.30 4.58 7.34
N GLN A 49 -2.60 4.45 7.62
CA GLN A 49 -3.19 3.15 7.90
C GLN A 49 -4.12 2.71 6.80
N TYR A 50 -3.95 1.48 6.35
CA TYR A 50 -4.83 0.87 5.37
C TYR A 50 -5.70 -0.20 6.00
N VAL A 51 -6.95 -0.26 5.57
CA VAL A 51 -7.86 -1.35 5.90
C VAL A 51 -8.46 -1.87 4.60
N ASP A 52 -8.37 -3.17 4.39
CA ASP A 52 -8.97 -3.82 3.23
C ASP A 52 -10.24 -4.54 3.65
N TYR A 53 -11.30 -4.33 2.88
CA TYR A 53 -12.57 -5.02 3.06
C TYR A 53 -12.80 -5.94 1.88
N LEU A 54 -12.99 -7.22 2.15
CA LEU A 54 -13.46 -8.15 1.13
C LEU A 54 -14.98 -8.08 1.10
N ILE A 55 -15.55 -7.72 -0.03
CA ILE A 55 -16.99 -7.59 -0.15
C ILE A 55 -17.52 -8.48 -1.25
N GLY A 56 -18.74 -8.96 -1.07
CA GLY A 56 -19.52 -9.63 -2.11
C GLY A 56 -20.62 -8.70 -2.57
N VAL A 57 -20.67 -8.41 -3.87
CA VAL A 57 -21.72 -7.60 -4.47
C VAL A 57 -22.68 -8.54 -5.19
N MET A 58 -23.93 -8.50 -4.78
CA MET A 58 -25.05 -9.25 -5.37
C MET A 58 -26.02 -8.24 -5.97
N PRO A 59 -26.98 -8.65 -6.83
CA PRO A 59 -27.90 -7.68 -7.46
C PRO A 59 -28.64 -6.79 -6.48
N ASN A 60 -29.02 -7.30 -5.33
CA ASN A 60 -29.82 -6.54 -4.35
C ASN A 60 -29.19 -6.46 -2.98
N GLN A 61 -27.91 -6.80 -2.86
CA GLN A 61 -27.31 -6.93 -1.53
C GLN A 61 -25.80 -6.80 -1.63
N ILE A 62 -25.21 -6.17 -0.63
CA ILE A 62 -23.76 -6.08 -0.49
C ILE A 62 -23.41 -6.62 0.88
N ASN A 63 -22.47 -7.57 0.92
CA ASN A 63 -22.02 -8.17 2.17
C ASN A 63 -20.53 -7.88 2.38
N ILE A 64 -20.19 -7.50 3.60
CA ILE A 64 -18.79 -7.47 4.01
C ILE A 64 -18.42 -8.88 4.47
N ILE A 65 -17.50 -9.52 3.73
CA ILE A 65 -17.09 -10.89 3.99
C ILE A 65 -15.96 -10.93 5.02
N ASP A 66 -15.00 -9.99 4.88
CA ASP A 66 -13.84 -9.95 5.75
C ASP A 66 -13.28 -8.53 5.83
N GLU A 67 -12.55 -8.25 6.88
CA GLU A 67 -11.89 -6.97 7.11
C GLU A 67 -10.48 -7.25 7.60
N LYS A 68 -9.49 -6.61 6.98
CA LYS A 68 -8.10 -6.81 7.34
C LYS A 68 -7.37 -5.48 7.45
N GLU A 69 -6.78 -5.23 8.61
CA GLU A 69 -5.89 -4.11 8.81
C GLU A 69 -4.51 -4.46 8.26
N ILE A 70 -3.96 -3.58 7.43
CA ILE A 70 -2.69 -3.83 6.76
C ILE A 70 -1.55 -3.24 7.59
N GLN A 71 -0.59 -4.07 7.93
CA GLN A 71 0.55 -3.67 8.75
C GLN A 71 1.57 -2.89 7.92
N LYS A 72 1.95 -1.72 8.44
CA LYS A 72 2.98 -0.89 7.81
C LYS A 72 4.34 -1.58 7.92
N PRO A 73 5.16 -1.56 6.86
CA PRO A 73 6.54 -2.05 6.95
C PRO A 73 7.34 -1.26 7.99
N ILE A 74 8.26 -1.93 8.67
CA ILE A 74 9.11 -1.32 9.68
C ILE A 74 10.47 -1.01 9.08
N ILE A 75 10.90 0.25 9.21
CA ILE A 75 12.23 0.68 8.77
C ILE A 75 13.12 0.76 10.01
N ASN A 76 14.20 0.02 10.01
CA ASN A 76 15.16 0.02 11.10
C ASN A 76 16.53 0.51 10.60
N ILE A 77 17.10 1.52 11.24
CA ILE A 77 18.37 2.10 10.84
C ILE A 77 19.33 2.03 12.03
N VAL A 78 20.46 1.35 11.82
CA VAL A 78 21.54 1.21 12.81
C VAL A 78 22.86 1.43 12.10
N ASP A 79 23.65 2.39 12.56
CA ASP A 79 24.97 2.70 12.00
C ASP A 79 24.94 2.93 10.47
N LYS A 80 23.95 3.70 10.03
CA LYS A 80 23.74 4.02 8.60
C LYS A 80 23.48 2.81 7.73
N LYS A 81 23.03 1.73 8.33
CA LYS A 81 22.55 0.55 7.62
C LYS A 81 21.05 0.40 7.87
N MET A 82 20.31 0.22 6.80
CA MET A 82 18.86 0.18 6.86
C MET A 82 18.36 -1.21 6.53
N SER A 83 17.45 -1.69 7.35
CA SER A 83 16.69 -2.92 7.11
C SER A 83 15.22 -2.58 6.95
N ILE A 84 14.54 -3.32 6.09
CA ILE A 84 13.11 -3.20 5.91
C ILE A 84 12.46 -4.50 6.35
N ILE A 85 11.58 -4.41 7.35
CA ILE A 85 10.90 -5.57 7.90
C ILE A 85 9.45 -5.56 7.39
N MET A 86 9.13 -6.57 6.60
CA MET A 86 7.78 -6.76 6.08
C MET A 86 7.04 -7.74 6.97
N LEU A 87 5.89 -7.33 7.48
CA LEU A 87 5.04 -8.21 8.27
C LEU A 87 4.11 -9.06 7.41
N GLU A 88 4.00 -8.71 6.13
CA GLU A 88 3.20 -9.46 5.17
C GLU A 88 4.10 -10.11 4.12
N LYS A 89 3.72 -11.30 3.71
CA LYS A 89 4.46 -12.01 2.67
C LYS A 89 4.02 -11.52 1.30
N LYS A 90 4.94 -10.93 0.56
CA LYS A 90 4.67 -10.39 -0.79
C LYS A 90 5.78 -10.80 -1.74
N SER A 91 5.40 -11.13 -2.96
CA SER A 91 6.37 -11.52 -3.99
C SER A 91 6.99 -10.31 -4.68
N LYS A 92 6.32 -9.16 -4.67
CA LYS A 92 6.77 -7.99 -5.41
C LYS A 92 6.53 -6.73 -4.62
N VAL A 93 7.60 -6.17 -4.10
CA VAL A 93 7.59 -4.95 -3.30
C VAL A 93 8.53 -3.96 -3.96
N LEU A 94 8.04 -2.78 -4.30
CA LEU A 94 8.89 -1.72 -4.84
C LEU A 94 9.47 -0.93 -3.69
N VAL A 95 10.79 -0.82 -3.66
CA VAL A 95 11.51 0.01 -2.70
C VAL A 95 12.17 1.15 -3.45
N SER A 96 11.88 2.38 -3.08
CA SER A 96 12.46 3.57 -3.69
C SER A 96 13.07 4.45 -2.62
N PHE A 97 14.24 5.00 -2.92
CA PHE A 97 14.87 6.01 -2.08
C PHE A 97 14.81 7.33 -2.83
N GLU A 98 14.35 8.38 -2.15
CA GLU A 98 14.20 9.70 -2.77
C GLU A 98 14.99 10.76 -1.97
N ASN A 99 15.39 11.83 -2.66
CA ASN A 99 15.96 12.99 -1.99
C ASN A 99 14.84 13.92 -1.50
N ASN A 100 15.22 15.04 -0.87
CA ASN A 100 14.26 15.99 -0.33
C ASN A 100 13.43 16.73 -1.40
N MET A 101 13.81 16.60 -2.68
CA MET A 101 13.08 17.18 -3.79
C MET A 101 12.21 16.16 -4.51
N GLY A 102 12.11 14.95 -3.97
CA GLY A 102 11.31 13.88 -4.56
C GLY A 102 11.99 13.14 -5.72
N LYS A 103 13.26 13.44 -6.00
CA LYS A 103 13.98 12.71 -7.05
C LYS A 103 14.32 11.31 -6.58
N ILE A 104 14.07 10.32 -7.41
CA ILE A 104 14.38 8.93 -7.13
C ILE A 104 15.88 8.70 -7.29
N LEU A 105 16.53 8.27 -6.21
CA LEU A 105 17.94 7.95 -6.18
C LEU A 105 18.21 6.47 -6.39
N PHE A 106 17.27 5.63 -6.02
CA PHE A 106 17.32 4.18 -6.17
C PHE A 106 15.90 3.66 -6.22
N SER A 107 15.66 2.68 -7.05
CA SER A 107 14.36 2.02 -7.12
C SER A 107 14.54 0.60 -7.64
N ASN A 108 13.99 -0.38 -6.93
CA ASN A 108 14.04 -1.76 -7.37
C ASN A 108 12.92 -2.58 -6.70
N TYR A 109 12.60 -3.71 -7.30
CA TYR A 109 11.61 -4.64 -6.76
C TYR A 109 12.31 -5.75 -5.98
N PHE A 110 11.69 -6.13 -4.88
CA PHE A 110 12.15 -7.24 -4.03
C PHE A 110 10.96 -8.07 -3.60
N SER A 111 11.18 -9.34 -3.26
CA SER A 111 10.19 -10.06 -2.48
C SER A 111 10.36 -9.70 -1.00
N SER A 112 9.35 -9.96 -0.19
CA SER A 112 9.48 -9.75 1.26
C SER A 112 10.57 -10.64 1.85
N LYS A 113 10.75 -11.84 1.29
CA LYS A 113 11.80 -12.76 1.71
C LYS A 113 13.20 -12.19 1.43
N GLU A 114 13.37 -11.58 0.26
CA GLU A 114 14.63 -10.91 -0.06
C GLU A 114 14.90 -9.74 0.87
N LEU A 115 13.87 -8.97 1.21
CA LEU A 115 14.02 -7.84 2.13
C LEU A 115 14.40 -8.29 3.53
N ASP A 116 13.91 -9.44 3.99
CA ASP A 116 14.26 -9.97 5.31
C ASP A 116 15.77 -10.20 5.49
N ASN A 117 16.47 -10.43 4.38
CA ASN A 117 17.90 -10.71 4.39
C ASN A 117 18.73 -9.56 3.81
N LYS A 118 18.10 -8.43 3.52
CA LYS A 118 18.76 -7.32 2.84
C LYS A 118 19.08 -6.20 3.82
N VAL A 119 20.33 -5.70 3.73
CA VAL A 119 20.74 -4.51 4.45
C VAL A 119 21.20 -3.48 3.42
N PHE A 120 20.61 -2.30 3.48
CA PHE A 120 20.98 -1.20 2.59
C PHE A 120 21.98 -0.29 3.29
N ASN A 121 23.12 -0.04 2.66
CA ASN A 121 24.09 0.91 3.21
C ASN A 121 23.73 2.30 2.72
N ILE A 122 22.97 3.05 3.53
CA ILE A 122 22.46 4.36 3.15
C ILE A 122 23.55 5.44 3.14
N GLU A 123 24.68 5.17 3.74
CA GLU A 123 25.84 6.08 3.66
C GLU A 123 26.32 6.25 2.23
N ASN A 124 26.18 5.22 1.39
CA ASN A 124 26.60 5.27 0.00
C ASN A 124 25.61 5.99 -0.92
N ILE A 125 24.45 6.37 -0.39
CA ILE A 125 23.41 7.05 -1.17
C ILE A 125 23.32 8.49 -0.68
N LYS A 126 23.94 9.40 -1.42
CA LYS A 126 23.98 10.81 -1.02
C LYS A 126 22.61 11.46 -1.18
N GLY A 127 22.21 12.19 -0.15
CA GLY A 127 20.99 13.00 -0.21
C GLY A 127 19.70 12.24 0.03
N ILE A 128 19.76 10.99 0.47
CA ILE A 128 18.56 10.22 0.78
C ILE A 128 17.80 10.91 1.91
N SER A 129 16.51 11.16 1.70
CA SER A 129 15.66 11.77 2.73
C SER A 129 14.36 11.02 2.95
N ASN A 130 13.99 10.13 2.04
CA ASN A 130 12.74 9.41 2.14
C ASN A 130 12.87 8.01 1.56
N VAL A 131 12.15 7.06 2.15
CA VAL A 131 12.02 5.69 1.64
C VAL A 131 10.55 5.44 1.38
N THR A 132 10.22 5.05 0.14
CA THR A 132 8.86 4.70 -0.24
C THR A 132 8.79 3.21 -0.53
N ILE A 133 7.83 2.54 0.06
CA ILE A 133 7.59 1.11 -0.12
C ILE A 133 6.20 0.94 -0.69
N ILE A 134 6.09 0.26 -1.83
CA ILE A 134 4.82 0.07 -2.52
C ILE A 134 4.59 -1.41 -2.77
N TYR A 135 3.45 -1.92 -2.35
CA TYR A 135 2.97 -3.25 -2.72
C TYR A 135 1.43 -3.27 -2.67
N ASP A 136 0.82 -4.05 -3.53
CA ASP A 136 -0.65 -4.17 -3.62
C ASP A 136 -1.33 -2.80 -3.72
N TYR A 137 -0.76 -1.88 -4.53
CA TYR A 137 -1.27 -0.52 -4.74
C TYR A 137 -1.29 0.33 -3.47
N LYS A 138 -0.57 -0.08 -2.44
CA LYS A 138 -0.44 0.68 -1.19
C LYS A 138 0.93 1.31 -1.11
N THR A 139 0.97 2.57 -0.69
CA THR A 139 2.20 3.34 -0.60
C THR A 139 2.50 3.68 0.86
N PHE A 140 3.69 3.34 1.30
CA PHE A 140 4.15 3.66 2.65
C PHE A 140 5.40 4.54 2.54
N GLU A 141 5.31 5.76 3.06
CA GLU A 141 6.40 6.71 3.03
C GLU A 141 7.04 6.83 4.40
N ASN A 142 8.38 6.85 4.45
CA ASN A 142 9.13 7.00 5.67
C ASN A 142 10.19 8.08 5.47
N LYS A 143 10.04 9.20 6.18
CA LYS A 143 11.04 10.26 6.14
C LYS A 143 12.21 9.87 7.03
N LEU A 144 13.40 10.00 6.52
CA LEU A 144 14.60 9.70 7.27
C LEU A 144 15.09 10.98 7.96
N LYS A 145 15.42 10.84 9.22
CA LYS A 145 16.02 11.95 9.96
C LYS A 145 17.51 11.99 9.63
N THR A 146 17.95 13.14 9.21
CA THR A 146 19.36 13.37 8.91
C THR A 146 20.08 13.98 10.09
#